data_f7e88eea6746e9bbc154059012c8fce4
#
_entry.id   f7e88eea6746e9bbc154059012c8fce4
#
_cell.length_a   1.000
_cell.length_b   1.000
_cell.length_c   1.000
_cell.angle_alpha   90.00
_cell.angle_beta   90.00
_cell.angle_gamma   90.00
#
_symmetry.space_group_name_H-M   'P 1'
#
loop_
_entity.id
_entity.type
_entity.pdbx_description
1 polymer ?
#
loop_
_entity_poly.entity_id
_entity_poly.type
_entity_poly.pdbx_seq_one_letter_code
_entity_poly.pdbx_strand_id
1 'polypeptide(L)'
;VTPFAARYGIWAAVAREPLLGVYGGDPFGRKESVDVKTALRAVTIWAARQLFLETKIGSVEVGKYADLAIWDRDFYTVPTAQIKDAKCLMTIFNGKVVFQAEGAKF
;
A
#
# COMPACT_ATOMS: atom_id res chain seq x y z
N VAL A 1 -6.14 -14.17 13.24
CA VAL A 1 -5.44 -12.89 13.31
C VAL A 1 -5.19 -12.37 11.89
N THR A 2 -5.64 -11.18 11.60
CA THR A 2 -5.46 -10.57 10.28
C THR A 2 -4.07 -9.93 10.17
N PRO A 3 -3.32 -10.18 9.09
CA PRO A 3 -2.05 -9.47 8.88
C PRO A 3 -2.27 -7.96 8.87
N PHE A 4 -1.37 -7.20 9.52
CA PHE A 4 -1.53 -5.75 9.65
C PHE A 4 -0.78 -4.94 8.61
N ALA A 5 0.14 -5.54 7.84
CA ALA A 5 0.92 -4.81 6.84
C ALA A 5 0.02 -4.24 5.75
N ALA A 6 0.21 -2.96 5.41
CA ALA A 6 -0.65 -2.25 4.46
C ALA A 6 -0.72 -2.93 3.09
N ARG A 7 0.36 -3.57 2.64
CA ARG A 7 0.38 -4.27 1.35
C ARG A 7 -0.67 -5.37 1.25
N TYR A 8 -0.99 -6.02 2.36
CA TYR A 8 -2.06 -7.03 2.38
C TYR A 8 -3.43 -6.41 2.20
N GLY A 9 -3.66 -5.25 2.81
CA GLY A 9 -4.92 -4.52 2.62
C GLY A 9 -5.09 -4.03 1.18
N ILE A 10 -4.03 -3.52 0.58
CA ILE A 10 -4.05 -3.10 -0.82
C ILE A 10 -4.34 -4.30 -1.73
N TRP A 11 -3.62 -5.40 -1.52
CA TRP A 11 -3.83 -6.63 -2.28
C TRP A 11 -5.26 -7.16 -2.12
N ALA A 12 -5.77 -7.22 -0.90
CA ALA A 12 -7.11 -7.74 -0.63
C ALA A 12 -8.21 -6.91 -1.31
N ALA A 13 -8.05 -5.58 -1.32
CA ALA A 13 -9.03 -4.70 -1.97
C ALA A 13 -9.06 -4.89 -3.49
N VAL A 14 -7.94 -5.20 -4.10
CA VAL A 14 -7.83 -5.40 -5.55
C VAL A 14 -8.17 -6.84 -5.94
N ALA A 15 -7.63 -7.83 -5.22
CA ALA A 15 -7.77 -9.25 -5.57
C ALA A 15 -9.06 -9.87 -5.04
N ARG A 16 -9.53 -9.42 -3.89
CA ARG A 16 -10.68 -10.01 -3.19
C ARG A 16 -10.52 -11.51 -2.93
N GLU A 17 -9.29 -11.91 -2.59
CA GLU A 17 -8.96 -13.30 -2.29
C GLU A 17 -8.53 -13.44 -0.83
N PRO A 18 -8.86 -14.56 -0.14
CA PRO A 18 -8.29 -14.83 1.16
C PRO A 18 -6.80 -15.17 1.02
N LEU A 19 -6.01 -14.81 2.00
CA LEU A 19 -4.55 -14.99 1.95
C LEU A 19 -4.13 -16.44 1.71
N LEU A 20 -4.88 -17.38 2.27
CA LEU A 20 -4.57 -18.81 2.15
C LEU A 20 -5.37 -19.52 1.03
N GLY A 21 -6.21 -18.79 0.30
CA GLY A 21 -6.94 -19.34 -0.83
C GLY A 21 -7.96 -20.43 -0.49
N VAL A 22 -8.53 -20.39 0.71
CA VAL A 22 -9.34 -21.52 1.23
C VAL A 22 -10.81 -21.52 0.81
N TYR A 23 -11.29 -20.53 0.07
CA TYR A 23 -12.71 -20.36 -0.25
C TYR A 23 -13.00 -20.49 -1.74
N GLY A 24 -12.51 -21.56 -2.36
CA GLY A 24 -12.87 -21.89 -3.74
C GLY A 24 -12.00 -21.20 -4.79
N GLY A 25 -12.36 -21.39 -6.06
CA GLY A 25 -11.58 -20.94 -7.20
C GLY A 25 -11.77 -19.47 -7.56
N ASP A 26 -12.94 -18.90 -7.24
CA ASP A 26 -13.22 -17.49 -7.54
C ASP A 26 -13.11 -16.62 -6.29
N PRO A 27 -12.51 -15.43 -6.40
CA PRO A 27 -12.46 -14.49 -5.28
C PRO A 27 -13.87 -14.11 -4.81
N PHE A 28 -14.05 -14.10 -3.50
CA PHE A 28 -15.31 -13.69 -2.90
C PHE A 28 -15.54 -12.19 -3.08
N GLY A 29 -16.69 -11.83 -3.65
CA GLY A 29 -17.04 -10.43 -3.84
C GLY A 29 -16.17 -9.72 -4.87
N ARG A 30 -15.71 -10.42 -5.92
CA ARG A 30 -14.86 -9.83 -6.97
C ARG A 30 -15.48 -8.58 -7.60
N LYS A 31 -16.81 -8.51 -7.69
CA LYS A 31 -17.50 -7.33 -8.25
C LYS A 31 -17.30 -6.08 -7.40
N GLU A 32 -16.89 -6.24 -6.16
CA GLU A 32 -16.62 -5.13 -5.24
C GLU A 32 -15.13 -4.77 -5.18
N SER A 33 -14.30 -5.42 -5.99
CA SER A 33 -12.88 -5.10 -6.05
C SER A 33 -12.68 -3.69 -6.61
N VAL A 34 -11.55 -3.09 -6.24
CA VAL A 34 -11.16 -1.76 -6.73
C VAL A 34 -9.85 -1.88 -7.49
N ASP A 35 -9.53 -0.86 -8.31
CA ASP A 35 -8.24 -0.84 -8.98
C ASP A 35 -7.12 -0.44 -8.01
N VAL A 36 -5.88 -0.64 -8.43
CA VAL A 36 -4.69 -0.37 -7.60
C VAL A 36 -4.62 1.11 -7.21
N LYS A 37 -4.93 2.00 -8.14
CA LYS A 37 -4.91 3.44 -7.90
C LYS A 37 -5.88 3.82 -6.78
N THR A 38 -7.10 3.28 -6.82
CA THR A 38 -8.11 3.51 -5.78
C THR A 38 -7.65 2.95 -4.43
N ALA A 39 -7.11 1.73 -4.42
CA ALA A 39 -6.63 1.10 -3.20
C ALA A 39 -5.49 1.91 -2.56
N LEU A 40 -4.56 2.41 -3.37
CA LEU A 40 -3.47 3.25 -2.88
C LEU A 40 -3.97 4.58 -2.33
N ARG A 41 -4.93 5.22 -3.00
CA ARG A 41 -5.53 6.46 -2.49
C ARG A 41 -6.24 6.26 -1.17
N ALA A 42 -6.90 5.12 -1.00
CA ALA A 42 -7.62 4.82 0.23
C ALA A 42 -6.70 4.76 1.44
N VAL A 43 -5.47 4.24 1.28
CA VAL A 43 -4.50 4.15 2.37
C VAL A 43 -3.57 5.37 2.49
N THR A 44 -3.69 6.35 1.60
CA THR A 44 -2.84 7.55 1.59
C THR A 44 -3.67 8.82 1.71
N ILE A 45 -4.00 9.46 0.59
CA ILE A 45 -4.62 10.80 0.62
C ILE A 45 -6.02 10.78 1.22
N TRP A 46 -6.83 9.74 0.98
CA TRP A 46 -8.16 9.69 1.55
C TRP A 46 -8.11 9.41 3.06
N ALA A 47 -7.16 8.61 3.51
CA ALA A 47 -6.94 8.42 4.95
C ALA A 47 -6.49 9.74 5.60
N ALA A 48 -5.64 10.51 4.94
CA ALA A 48 -5.23 11.82 5.43
C ALA A 48 -6.42 12.79 5.53
N ARG A 49 -7.34 12.74 4.57
CA ARG A 49 -8.55 13.56 4.60
C ARG A 49 -9.44 13.26 5.80
N GLN A 50 -9.54 12.00 6.19
CA GLN A 50 -10.31 11.62 7.38
C GLN A 50 -9.75 12.26 8.65
N LEU A 51 -8.45 12.55 8.67
CA LEU A 51 -7.77 13.18 9.80
C LEU A 51 -7.60 14.68 9.63
N PHE A 52 -8.13 15.26 8.54
CA PHE A 52 -7.96 16.67 8.18
C PHE A 52 -6.49 17.07 8.00
N LEU A 53 -5.66 16.14 7.51
CA LEU A 53 -4.23 16.34 7.32
C LEU A 53 -3.81 16.33 5.84
N GLU A 54 -4.76 16.39 4.91
CA GLU A 54 -4.51 16.26 3.46
C GLU A 54 -3.62 17.36 2.89
N THR A 55 -3.47 18.49 3.58
CA THR A 55 -2.56 19.55 3.16
C THR A 55 -1.12 19.32 3.62
N LYS A 56 -0.90 18.35 4.51
CA LYS A 56 0.40 18.09 5.14
C LYS A 56 0.98 16.74 4.78
N ILE A 57 0.16 15.73 4.60
CA ILE A 57 0.56 14.34 4.32
C ILE A 57 -0.39 13.69 3.31
N GLY A 58 -0.10 12.47 2.93
CA GLY A 58 -0.99 11.63 2.10
C GLY A 58 -0.64 11.63 0.63
N SER A 59 0.23 12.50 0.17
CA SER A 59 0.70 12.52 -1.22
C SER A 59 2.08 13.16 -1.31
N VAL A 60 2.74 12.91 -2.43
CA VAL A 60 4.07 13.48 -2.70
C VAL A 60 3.86 14.79 -3.47
N GLU A 61 3.82 15.90 -2.73
CA GLU A 61 3.60 17.22 -3.29
C GLU A 61 4.47 18.25 -2.56
N VAL A 62 4.88 19.29 -3.29
CA VAL A 62 5.65 20.38 -2.70
C VAL A 62 4.86 21.02 -1.55
N GLY A 63 5.54 21.23 -0.43
CA GLY A 63 4.93 21.84 0.76
C GLY A 63 4.42 20.84 1.78
N LYS A 64 4.38 19.56 1.45
CA LYS A 64 3.99 18.51 2.39
C LYS A 64 5.21 17.90 3.08
N TYR A 65 4.97 17.29 4.24
CA TYR A 65 6.02 16.57 4.95
C TYR A 65 6.54 15.42 4.08
N ALA A 66 7.84 15.16 4.17
CA ALA A 66 8.45 14.02 3.49
C ALA A 66 8.22 12.75 4.32
N ASP A 67 7.01 12.22 4.22
CA ASP A 67 6.57 10.96 4.82
C ASP A 67 6.38 9.98 3.68
N LEU A 68 7.40 9.13 3.43
CA LEU A 68 7.49 8.33 2.23
C LEU A 68 7.80 6.89 2.54
N ALA A 69 7.26 5.98 1.73
CA ALA A 69 7.65 4.57 1.74
C ALA A 69 8.17 4.20 0.36
N ILE A 70 9.34 3.58 0.32
CA ILE A 70 9.95 3.13 -0.93
C ILE A 70 9.82 1.61 -0.98
N TRP A 71 9.26 1.11 -2.08
CA TRP A 71 8.94 -0.30 -2.25
C TRP A 71 9.85 -0.95 -3.30
N ASP A 72 9.98 -2.26 -3.23
CA ASP A 72 10.83 -3.03 -4.15
C ASP A 72 10.19 -3.25 -5.53
N ARG A 73 8.94 -2.85 -5.71
CA ARG A 73 8.22 -3.02 -6.98
C ARG A 73 7.15 -1.96 -7.16
N ASP A 74 6.76 -1.78 -8.42
CA ASP A 74 5.71 -0.83 -8.81
C ASP A 74 4.35 -1.52 -8.73
N PHE A 75 3.50 -1.08 -7.81
CA PHE A 75 2.17 -1.65 -7.63
C PHE A 75 1.27 -1.52 -8.87
N TYR A 76 1.54 -0.54 -9.74
CA TYR A 76 0.73 -0.32 -10.93
C TYR A 76 1.05 -1.32 -12.04
N THR A 77 2.25 -1.89 -12.06
CA THR A 77 2.73 -2.72 -13.17
C THR A 77 2.88 -4.19 -12.84
N VAL A 78 2.99 -4.55 -11.56
CA VAL A 78 3.12 -5.95 -11.17
C VAL A 78 1.77 -6.67 -11.24
N PRO A 79 1.75 -7.99 -11.48
CA PRO A 79 0.52 -8.77 -11.35
C PRO A 79 -0.08 -8.62 -9.97
N THR A 80 -1.42 -8.59 -9.91
CA THR A 80 -2.15 -8.39 -8.64
C THR A 80 -1.68 -9.34 -7.54
N ALA A 81 -1.41 -10.61 -7.87
CA ALA A 81 -0.96 -11.60 -6.89
C ALA A 81 0.38 -11.24 -6.24
N GLN A 82 1.19 -10.39 -6.86
CA GLN A 82 2.50 -10.00 -6.34
C GLN A 82 2.46 -8.76 -5.45
N ILE A 83 1.32 -8.10 -5.32
CA ILE A 83 1.20 -6.91 -4.45
C ILE A 83 1.46 -7.29 -3.00
N LYS A 84 0.92 -8.43 -2.54
CA LYS A 84 1.12 -8.88 -1.16
C LYS A 84 2.57 -9.23 -0.83
N ASP A 85 3.39 -9.49 -1.86
CA ASP A 85 4.79 -9.86 -1.70
C ASP A 85 5.74 -8.65 -1.79
N ALA A 86 5.20 -7.45 -1.98
CA ALA A 86 6.00 -6.24 -2.01
C ALA A 86 6.71 -6.02 -0.68
N LYS A 87 7.98 -5.60 -0.76
CA LYS A 87 8.79 -5.33 0.43
C LYS A 87 9.08 -3.83 0.51
N CYS A 88 8.89 -3.27 1.69
CA CYS A 88 9.28 -1.88 1.95
C CYS A 88 10.80 -1.83 2.11
N LEU A 89 11.47 -1.06 1.26
CA LEU A 89 12.93 -0.93 1.28
C LEU A 89 13.37 0.21 2.21
N MET A 90 12.57 1.26 2.32
CA MET A 90 12.91 2.42 3.15
C MET A 90 11.64 3.13 3.57
N THR A 91 11.62 3.61 4.81
CA THR A 91 10.57 4.51 5.30
C THR A 91 11.22 5.81 5.73
N ILE A 92 10.67 6.93 5.25
CA ILE A 92 11.13 8.27 5.58
C ILE A 92 9.99 8.97 6.33
N PHE A 93 10.31 9.53 7.50
CA PHE A 93 9.36 10.27 8.31
C PHE A 93 9.89 11.68 8.53
N ASN A 94 9.13 12.66 8.09
CA ASN A 94 9.50 14.08 8.18
C ASN A 94 10.93 14.34 7.66
N GLY A 95 11.25 13.73 6.52
CA GLY A 95 12.54 13.89 5.86
C GLY A 95 13.66 13.04 6.43
N LYS A 96 13.41 12.25 7.46
CA LYS A 96 14.44 11.41 8.09
C LYS A 96 14.18 9.94 7.80
N VAL A 97 15.24 9.20 7.46
CA VAL A 97 15.15 7.76 7.27
C VAL A 97 14.95 7.11 8.63
N VAL A 98 13.80 6.45 8.84
CA VAL A 98 13.49 5.76 10.09
C VAL A 98 13.56 4.24 9.94
N PHE A 99 13.57 3.73 8.71
CA PHE A 99 13.73 2.32 8.42
C PHE A 99 14.44 2.17 7.08
N GLN A 100 15.35 1.24 7.00
CA GLN A 100 15.99 0.81 5.75
C GLN A 100 16.19 -0.69 5.81
N ALA A 101 15.69 -1.41 4.80
CA ALA A 101 15.81 -2.84 4.74
C ALA A 101 17.29 -3.24 4.58
N GLU A 102 17.68 -4.35 5.23
CA GLU A 102 19.03 -4.87 5.11
C GLU A 102 19.34 -5.23 3.66
N GLY A 103 20.49 -4.76 3.17
CA GLY A 103 20.93 -5.01 1.80
C GLY A 103 20.27 -4.11 0.76
N ALA A 104 19.36 -3.21 1.13
CA ALA A 104 18.77 -2.27 0.18
C ALA A 104 19.82 -1.26 -0.30
N LYS A 105 19.89 -1.06 -1.61
CA LYS A 105 20.79 -0.10 -2.25
C LYS A 105 19.99 0.89 -3.07
N PHE A 106 20.36 2.15 -2.97
CA PHE A 106 19.71 3.24 -3.66
C PHE A 106 20.70 4.07 -4.48
#